data_ff6de354238558d7c8d506eba8bf28c0
#
_entry.id   ff6de354238558d7c8d506eba8bf28c0
#
_cell.length_a   1.000
_cell.length_b   1.000
_cell.length_c   1.000
_cell.angle_alpha   90.00
_cell.angle_beta   90.00
_cell.angle_gamma   90.00
#
_symmetry.space_group_name_H-M   'P 1'
#
loop_
_entity.id
_entity.type
_entity.pdbx_description
1 polymer ?
#
loop_
_entity_poly.entity_id
_entity_poly.type
_entity_poly.pdbx_seq_one_letter_code
_entity_poly.pdbx_strand_id
1 'polypeptide(L)'
;MAIEELNAANLTIGGKPAKFELLAEDDAADPKQGTAAAQKLVDAKVKGVIGHLNSGTTIPASQIYNDAGIPQISPSATNPKYTRQGYAGAFRVVADDVHLGGTLGKYAVETLKGKSIAVIDDRTAYGQGVADEFEKGVTASGGKVVGREFTNDKATDFNAILTTLKAKKPDVVFFGGMDAVAGPMLKQM
;
A
#
# COMPACT_ATOMS: atom_id res chain seq x y z
N MET A 1 13.41 4.92 20.11
CA MET A 1 12.46 3.99 20.81
C MET A 1 12.79 2.53 20.47
N ALA A 2 12.30 1.90 19.41
CA ALA A 2 12.48 0.45 19.19
C ALA A 2 13.94 -0.03 19.21
N ILE A 3 14.87 0.69 18.59
CA ILE A 3 16.32 0.35 18.63
C ILE A 3 16.92 0.51 20.02
N GLU A 4 16.51 1.51 20.77
CA GLU A 4 16.95 1.71 22.15
C GLU A 4 16.45 0.59 23.06
N GLU A 5 15.19 0.18 22.90
CA GLU A 5 14.59 -0.95 23.62
C GLU A 5 15.30 -2.27 23.28
N LEU A 6 15.59 -2.53 21.99
CA LEU A 6 16.35 -3.71 21.57
C LEU A 6 17.76 -3.72 22.16
N ASN A 7 18.44 -2.58 22.19
CA ASN A 7 19.76 -2.48 22.79
C ASN A 7 19.73 -2.62 24.33
N ALA A 8 18.70 -2.07 24.99
CA ALA A 8 18.51 -2.23 26.42
C ALA A 8 18.19 -3.67 26.83
N ALA A 9 17.58 -4.46 25.95
CA ALA A 9 17.29 -5.88 26.17
C ALA A 9 18.54 -6.78 26.17
N ASN A 10 19.72 -6.27 25.80
CA ASN A 10 20.99 -6.98 25.76
C ASN A 10 20.91 -8.34 25.04
N LEU A 11 20.27 -8.36 23.88
CA LEU A 11 20.07 -9.58 23.10
C LEU A 11 21.38 -10.16 22.59
N THR A 12 21.41 -11.49 22.44
CA THR A 12 22.54 -12.20 21.83
C THR A 12 22.12 -12.84 20.51
N ILE A 13 22.98 -12.78 19.50
CA ILE A 13 22.82 -13.44 18.22
C ILE A 13 24.01 -14.37 18.02
N GLY A 14 23.76 -15.67 17.80
CA GLY A 14 24.82 -16.67 17.69
C GLY A 14 25.72 -16.74 18.93
N GLY A 15 25.17 -16.49 20.13
CA GLY A 15 25.90 -16.50 21.40
C GLY A 15 26.77 -15.26 21.67
N LYS A 16 26.71 -14.23 20.82
CA LYS A 16 27.45 -12.97 20.98
C LYS A 16 26.51 -11.81 21.28
N PRO A 17 26.88 -10.84 22.15
CA PRO A 17 26.07 -9.64 22.37
C PRO A 17 25.81 -8.93 21.03
N ALA A 18 24.53 -8.56 20.80
CA ALA A 18 24.12 -7.83 19.62
C ALA A 18 23.95 -6.34 19.93
N LYS A 19 24.47 -5.49 19.05
CA LYS A 19 24.21 -4.06 19.06
C LYS A 19 23.44 -3.70 17.78
N PHE A 20 22.29 -3.04 17.94
CA PHE A 20 21.47 -2.61 16.84
C PHE A 20 21.74 -1.14 16.50
N GLU A 21 21.94 -0.85 15.23
CA GLU A 21 22.13 0.50 14.69
C GLU A 21 21.06 0.75 13.61
N LEU A 22 20.48 1.93 13.61
CA LEU A 22 19.47 2.33 12.63
C LEU A 22 20.13 3.19 11.54
N LEU A 23 20.00 2.74 10.28
CA LEU A 23 20.21 3.57 9.11
C LEU A 23 18.82 3.94 8.56
N ALA A 24 18.49 5.24 8.52
CA ALA A 24 17.20 5.71 8.06
C ALA A 24 17.35 6.36 6.67
N GLU A 25 16.49 5.97 5.74
CA GLU A 25 16.38 6.54 4.41
C GLU A 25 14.92 6.90 4.13
N ASP A 26 14.69 7.96 3.35
CA ASP A 26 13.37 8.39 2.91
C ASP A 26 13.21 8.12 1.42
N ASP A 27 12.12 7.43 1.04
CA ASP A 27 11.78 7.14 -0.34
C ASP A 27 10.79 8.15 -0.95
N ALA A 28 10.34 9.11 -0.18
CA ALA A 28 9.39 10.17 -0.57
C ALA A 28 8.14 9.64 -1.29
N ALA A 29 7.74 8.39 -1.05
CA ALA A 29 6.68 7.66 -1.76
C ALA A 29 6.90 7.56 -3.30
N ASP A 30 8.11 7.85 -3.78
CA ASP A 30 8.48 7.78 -5.20
C ASP A 30 9.19 6.47 -5.51
N PRO A 31 8.72 5.65 -6.49
CA PRO A 31 9.33 4.35 -6.81
C PRO A 31 10.81 4.43 -7.19
N LYS A 32 11.26 5.51 -7.86
CA LYS A 32 12.67 5.67 -8.23
C LYS A 32 13.53 6.00 -7.02
N GLN A 33 13.03 6.87 -6.12
CA GLN A 33 13.72 7.13 -4.86
C GLN A 33 13.72 5.89 -3.96
N GLY A 34 12.64 5.10 -3.96
CA GLY A 34 12.58 3.83 -3.25
C GLY A 34 13.66 2.85 -3.69
N THR A 35 13.88 2.71 -5.00
CA THR A 35 14.97 1.85 -5.51
C THR A 35 16.36 2.41 -5.19
N ALA A 36 16.53 3.73 -5.24
CA ALA A 36 17.80 4.36 -4.86
C ALA A 36 18.10 4.20 -3.37
N ALA A 37 17.10 4.40 -2.50
CA ALA A 37 17.23 4.16 -1.06
C ALA A 37 17.55 2.68 -0.76
N ALA A 38 16.90 1.74 -1.47
CA ALA A 38 17.19 0.32 -1.34
C ALA A 38 18.65 0.00 -1.70
N GLN A 39 19.16 0.49 -2.83
CA GLN A 39 20.54 0.28 -3.21
C GLN A 39 21.52 0.85 -2.17
N LYS A 40 21.24 2.03 -1.65
CA LYS A 40 22.05 2.68 -0.62
C LYS A 40 22.14 1.86 0.67
N LEU A 41 21.01 1.27 1.10
CA LEU A 41 20.98 0.38 2.25
C LEU A 41 21.74 -0.95 1.99
N VAL A 42 21.65 -1.50 0.77
CA VAL A 42 22.43 -2.67 0.36
C VAL A 42 23.92 -2.38 0.39
N ASP A 43 24.35 -1.25 -0.16
CA ASP A 43 25.75 -0.81 -0.18
C ASP A 43 26.29 -0.60 1.24
N ALA A 44 25.44 -0.12 2.16
CA ALA A 44 25.74 -0.01 3.58
C ALA A 44 25.73 -1.34 4.33
N LYS A 45 25.40 -2.46 3.65
CA LYS A 45 25.42 -3.83 4.20
C LYS A 45 24.51 -4.03 5.42
N VAL A 46 23.32 -3.39 5.41
CA VAL A 46 22.31 -3.60 6.45
C VAL A 46 21.92 -5.09 6.56
N LYS A 47 21.46 -5.52 7.73
CA LYS A 47 21.13 -6.92 7.99
C LYS A 47 19.64 -7.22 7.84
N GLY A 48 18.80 -6.19 7.75
CA GLY A 48 17.38 -6.28 7.52
C GLY A 48 16.80 -4.90 7.28
N VAL A 49 15.65 -4.84 6.65
CA VAL A 49 14.96 -3.60 6.32
C VAL A 49 13.53 -3.65 6.87
N ILE A 50 13.15 -2.61 7.60
CA ILE A 50 11.76 -2.33 7.98
C ILE A 50 11.27 -1.22 7.06
N GLY A 51 10.41 -1.58 6.14
CA GLY A 51 9.93 -0.69 5.06
C GLY A 51 9.70 -1.48 3.77
N HIS A 52 9.38 -0.85 2.69
CA HIS A 52 8.97 0.53 2.59
C HIS A 52 7.50 0.70 3.00
N LEU A 53 7.01 1.95 3.06
CA LEU A 53 5.63 2.22 3.44
C LEU A 53 4.66 1.89 2.30
N ASN A 54 4.87 2.49 1.14
CA ASN A 54 3.97 2.39 0.00
C ASN A 54 4.23 1.12 -0.83
N SER A 55 3.18 0.50 -1.36
CA SER A 55 3.32 -0.66 -2.26
C SER A 55 4.16 -0.31 -3.51
N GLY A 56 4.02 0.94 -4.02
CA GLY A 56 4.75 1.42 -5.18
C GLY A 56 6.27 1.52 -4.99
N THR A 57 6.73 1.73 -3.76
CA THR A 57 8.16 1.74 -3.40
C THR A 57 8.63 0.37 -2.93
N THR A 58 7.80 -0.34 -2.17
CA THR A 58 8.11 -1.66 -1.61
C THR A 58 8.37 -2.72 -2.69
N ILE A 59 7.49 -2.79 -3.71
CA ILE A 59 7.56 -3.82 -4.75
C ILE A 59 8.88 -3.76 -5.53
N PRO A 60 9.30 -2.63 -6.14
CA PRO A 60 10.56 -2.57 -6.84
C PRO A 60 11.78 -2.69 -5.92
N ALA A 61 11.73 -2.16 -4.71
CA ALA A 61 12.81 -2.29 -3.73
C ALA A 61 13.03 -3.74 -3.29
N SER A 62 11.96 -4.55 -3.23
CA SER A 62 12.04 -5.94 -2.76
C SER A 62 12.93 -6.82 -3.64
N GLN A 63 13.03 -6.55 -4.94
CA GLN A 63 13.97 -7.25 -5.80
C GLN A 63 15.42 -6.95 -5.40
N ILE A 64 15.75 -5.68 -5.17
CA ILE A 64 17.11 -5.25 -4.80
C ILE A 64 17.54 -5.93 -3.50
N TYR A 65 16.67 -5.96 -2.50
CA TYR A 65 16.95 -6.64 -1.23
C TYR A 65 17.04 -8.16 -1.38
N ASN A 66 16.15 -8.75 -2.19
CA ASN A 66 16.20 -10.19 -2.45
C ASN A 66 17.52 -10.60 -3.09
N ASP A 67 17.98 -9.87 -4.10
CA ASP A 67 19.24 -10.15 -4.82
C ASP A 67 20.46 -9.98 -3.91
N ALA A 68 20.36 -9.12 -2.90
CA ALA A 68 21.38 -8.93 -1.87
C ALA A 68 21.24 -9.90 -0.67
N GLY A 69 20.20 -10.74 -0.62
CA GLY A 69 19.93 -11.65 0.49
C GLY A 69 19.53 -10.94 1.79
N ILE A 70 18.96 -9.73 1.70
CA ILE A 70 18.55 -8.92 2.85
C ILE A 70 17.03 -9.09 3.07
N PRO A 71 16.57 -9.55 4.24
CA PRO A 71 15.16 -9.62 4.53
C PRO A 71 14.53 -8.23 4.64
N GLN A 72 13.34 -8.09 4.05
CA GLN A 72 12.53 -6.88 4.07
C GLN A 72 11.18 -7.17 4.71
N ILE A 73 10.80 -6.37 5.70
CA ILE A 73 9.49 -6.46 6.37
C ILE A 73 8.76 -5.15 6.17
N SER A 74 7.72 -5.14 5.34
CA SER A 74 6.87 -3.96 5.20
C SER A 74 5.80 -3.92 6.29
N PRO A 75 5.67 -2.79 7.01
CA PRO A 75 4.63 -2.61 8.01
C PRO A 75 3.26 -2.25 7.42
N SER A 76 3.19 -1.90 6.12
CA SER A 76 2.00 -1.25 5.56
C SER A 76 1.72 -1.52 4.08
N ALA A 77 2.70 -1.97 3.28
CA ALA A 77 2.46 -2.24 1.86
C ALA A 77 1.50 -3.43 1.68
N THR A 78 0.29 -3.15 1.18
CA THR A 78 -0.81 -4.11 1.13
C THR A 78 -0.96 -4.82 -0.22
N ASN A 79 -0.34 -4.31 -1.30
CA ASN A 79 -0.47 -4.94 -2.62
C ASN A 79 0.03 -6.40 -2.59
N PRO A 80 -0.82 -7.37 -3.01
CA PRO A 80 -0.48 -8.80 -2.96
C PRO A 80 0.79 -9.17 -3.72
N LYS A 81 1.12 -8.41 -4.77
CA LYS A 81 2.30 -8.64 -5.60
C LYS A 81 3.58 -8.66 -4.77
N TYR A 82 3.68 -7.83 -3.73
CA TYR A 82 4.88 -7.74 -2.89
C TYR A 82 5.35 -9.09 -2.38
N THR A 83 4.48 -9.89 -1.78
CA THR A 83 4.83 -11.20 -1.20
C THR A 83 4.56 -12.39 -2.11
N ARG A 84 4.11 -12.15 -3.36
CA ARG A 84 3.81 -13.22 -4.35
C ARG A 84 4.79 -13.26 -5.51
N GLN A 85 5.91 -12.51 -5.44
CA GLN A 85 6.98 -12.54 -6.44
C GLN A 85 7.93 -13.73 -6.29
N GLY A 86 7.76 -14.57 -5.26
CA GLY A 86 8.63 -15.70 -4.97
C GLY A 86 9.90 -15.36 -4.18
N TYR A 87 10.00 -14.16 -3.63
CA TYR A 87 11.13 -13.73 -2.82
C TYR A 87 11.03 -14.27 -1.39
N ALA A 88 12.01 -15.07 -0.96
CA ALA A 88 12.01 -15.70 0.36
C ALA A 88 12.18 -14.70 1.52
N GLY A 89 12.77 -13.54 1.24
CA GLY A 89 13.03 -12.48 2.23
C GLY A 89 11.98 -11.38 2.29
N ALA A 90 10.86 -11.47 1.55
CA ALA A 90 9.83 -10.45 1.50
C ALA A 90 8.66 -10.77 2.43
N PHE A 91 8.52 -10.00 3.49
CA PHE A 91 7.51 -10.21 4.54
C PHE A 91 6.62 -8.98 4.74
N ARG A 92 5.37 -9.21 5.17
CA ARG A 92 4.39 -8.20 5.51
C ARG A 92 3.71 -8.56 6.82
N VAL A 93 3.45 -7.55 7.68
CA VAL A 93 2.78 -7.74 8.98
C VAL A 93 1.34 -7.23 9.03
N VAL A 94 0.79 -6.85 7.88
CA VAL A 94 -0.62 -6.44 7.72
C VAL A 94 -1.33 -7.33 6.70
N ALA A 95 -2.66 -7.30 6.67
CA ALA A 95 -3.44 -7.97 5.63
C ALA A 95 -3.13 -7.38 4.24
N ASP A 96 -3.26 -8.19 3.20
CA ASP A 96 -3.13 -7.72 1.82
C ASP A 96 -4.44 -7.13 1.28
N ASP A 97 -4.38 -6.52 0.08
CA ASP A 97 -5.54 -5.91 -0.57
C ASP A 97 -6.64 -6.92 -0.90
N VAL A 98 -6.34 -8.21 -1.05
CA VAL A 98 -7.37 -9.24 -1.24
C VAL A 98 -8.32 -9.27 -0.04
N HIS A 99 -7.76 -9.21 1.17
CA HIS A 99 -8.55 -9.14 2.38
C HIS A 99 -9.14 -7.74 2.61
N LEU A 100 -8.34 -6.69 2.47
CA LEU A 100 -8.77 -5.32 2.71
C LEU A 100 -9.84 -4.89 1.71
N GLY A 101 -9.50 -4.90 0.42
CA GLY A 101 -10.41 -4.49 -0.65
C GLY A 101 -11.64 -5.39 -0.73
N GLY A 102 -11.44 -6.72 -0.68
CA GLY A 102 -12.54 -7.67 -0.70
C GLY A 102 -13.53 -7.48 0.45
N THR A 103 -13.04 -7.26 1.68
CA THR A 103 -13.90 -6.99 2.84
C THR A 103 -14.63 -5.67 2.72
N LEU A 104 -13.97 -4.62 2.24
CA LEU A 104 -14.61 -3.31 2.02
C LEU A 104 -15.67 -3.38 0.92
N GLY A 105 -15.42 -4.13 -0.17
CA GLY A 105 -16.42 -4.37 -1.22
C GLY A 105 -17.67 -5.09 -0.69
N LYS A 106 -17.45 -6.14 0.08
CA LYS A 106 -18.55 -6.84 0.78
C LYS A 106 -19.31 -5.91 1.73
N TYR A 107 -18.59 -5.12 2.51
CA TYR A 107 -19.19 -4.14 3.44
C TYR A 107 -20.06 -3.10 2.71
N ALA A 108 -19.58 -2.58 1.58
CA ALA A 108 -20.33 -1.62 0.76
C ALA A 108 -21.67 -2.19 0.30
N VAL A 109 -21.74 -3.47 -0.06
CA VAL A 109 -22.96 -4.13 -0.52
C VAL A 109 -23.83 -4.59 0.64
N GLU A 110 -23.27 -5.36 1.58
CA GLU A 110 -24.06 -6.04 2.61
C GLU A 110 -24.44 -5.13 3.77
N THR A 111 -23.56 -4.20 4.16
CA THR A 111 -23.78 -3.33 5.33
C THR A 111 -24.31 -1.97 4.93
N LEU A 112 -23.65 -1.29 3.98
CA LEU A 112 -24.11 0.02 3.50
C LEU A 112 -25.30 -0.09 2.53
N LYS A 113 -25.64 -1.32 2.09
CA LYS A 113 -26.76 -1.58 1.15
C LYS A 113 -26.60 -0.86 -0.20
N GLY A 114 -25.36 -0.56 -0.58
CA GLY A 114 -25.06 0.09 -1.86
C GLY A 114 -25.48 -0.79 -3.05
N LYS A 115 -26.32 -0.24 -3.90
CA LYS A 115 -26.82 -0.91 -5.13
C LYS A 115 -26.04 -0.48 -6.35
N SER A 116 -25.57 0.77 -6.36
CA SER A 116 -24.74 1.35 -7.40
C SER A 116 -23.47 1.95 -6.77
N ILE A 117 -22.32 1.39 -7.12
CA ILE A 117 -21.05 1.72 -6.48
C ILE A 117 -20.12 2.31 -7.53
N ALA A 118 -19.52 3.46 -7.22
CA ALA A 118 -18.46 4.05 -8.03
C ALA A 118 -17.10 3.80 -7.37
N VAL A 119 -16.07 3.68 -8.19
CA VAL A 119 -14.70 3.47 -7.76
C VAL A 119 -13.81 4.53 -8.37
N ILE A 120 -12.93 5.10 -7.57
CA ILE A 120 -11.85 5.99 -8.01
C ILE A 120 -10.54 5.43 -7.48
N ASP A 121 -9.48 5.40 -8.30
CA ASP A 121 -8.13 5.09 -7.85
C ASP A 121 -7.12 6.17 -8.27
N ASP A 122 -6.01 6.27 -7.55
CA ASP A 122 -4.95 7.25 -7.78
C ASP A 122 -3.82 6.75 -8.69
N ARG A 123 -4.01 5.61 -9.35
CA ARG A 123 -3.02 4.96 -10.24
C ARG A 123 -1.71 4.55 -9.58
N THR A 124 -1.57 4.67 -8.27
CA THR A 124 -0.45 4.04 -7.57
C THR A 124 -0.64 2.52 -7.51
N ALA A 125 0.45 1.79 -7.25
CA ALA A 125 0.37 0.33 -7.08
C ALA A 125 -0.55 -0.06 -5.90
N TYR A 126 -0.64 0.78 -4.85
CA TYR A 126 -1.60 0.60 -3.75
C TYR A 126 -3.01 0.90 -4.21
N GLY A 127 -3.27 2.14 -4.69
CA GLY A 127 -4.63 2.58 -5.02
C GLY A 127 -5.31 1.71 -6.07
N GLN A 128 -4.59 1.34 -7.13
CA GLN A 128 -5.07 0.40 -8.15
C GLN A 128 -5.34 -0.99 -7.55
N GLY A 129 -4.38 -1.51 -6.77
CA GLY A 129 -4.47 -2.85 -6.19
C GLY A 129 -5.67 -3.00 -5.27
N VAL A 130 -5.87 -2.08 -4.33
CA VAL A 130 -7.00 -2.13 -3.41
C VAL A 130 -8.34 -1.90 -4.12
N ALA A 131 -8.38 -1.04 -5.15
CA ALA A 131 -9.58 -0.80 -5.95
C ALA A 131 -9.99 -2.04 -6.77
N ASP A 132 -9.02 -2.75 -7.35
CA ASP A 132 -9.27 -4.00 -8.08
C ASP A 132 -9.88 -5.07 -7.16
N GLU A 133 -9.36 -5.23 -5.96
CA GLU A 133 -9.88 -6.20 -4.99
C GLU A 133 -11.23 -5.75 -4.39
N PHE A 134 -11.44 -4.45 -4.22
CA PHE A 134 -12.72 -3.89 -3.83
C PHE A 134 -13.81 -4.22 -4.86
N GLU A 135 -13.56 -4.02 -6.15
CA GLU A 135 -14.50 -4.37 -7.22
C GLU A 135 -14.84 -5.87 -7.24
N LYS A 136 -13.84 -6.72 -7.02
CA LYS A 136 -14.07 -8.18 -6.88
C LYS A 136 -14.99 -8.47 -5.68
N GLY A 137 -14.74 -7.82 -4.53
CA GLY A 137 -15.58 -7.97 -3.34
C GLY A 137 -17.02 -7.51 -3.56
N VAL A 138 -17.20 -6.37 -4.24
CA VAL A 138 -18.54 -5.87 -4.63
C VAL A 138 -19.25 -6.89 -5.52
N THR A 139 -18.59 -7.37 -6.56
CA THR A 139 -19.17 -8.32 -7.52
C THR A 139 -19.52 -9.65 -6.85
N ALA A 140 -18.61 -10.19 -6.04
CA ALA A 140 -18.82 -11.43 -5.29
C ALA A 140 -20.00 -11.35 -4.30
N SER A 141 -20.31 -10.14 -3.81
CA SER A 141 -21.44 -9.87 -2.91
C SER A 141 -22.73 -9.51 -3.64
N GLY A 142 -22.78 -9.60 -4.97
CA GLY A 142 -23.95 -9.29 -5.80
C GLY A 142 -24.20 -7.80 -6.03
N GLY A 143 -23.24 -6.93 -5.69
CA GLY A 143 -23.29 -5.50 -5.97
C GLY A 143 -22.90 -5.18 -7.41
N LYS A 144 -23.09 -3.91 -7.81
CA LYS A 144 -22.79 -3.43 -9.16
C LYS A 144 -21.88 -2.20 -9.10
N VAL A 145 -20.72 -2.29 -9.76
CA VAL A 145 -19.88 -1.13 -10.04
C VAL A 145 -20.44 -0.42 -11.28
N VAL A 146 -20.91 0.82 -11.09
CA VAL A 146 -21.55 1.63 -12.16
C VAL A 146 -20.55 2.55 -12.85
N GLY A 147 -19.36 2.74 -12.27
CA GLY A 147 -18.29 3.51 -12.89
C GLY A 147 -16.99 3.36 -12.14
N ARG A 148 -15.91 3.32 -12.91
CA ARG A 148 -14.55 3.44 -12.40
C ARG A 148 -13.86 4.61 -13.09
N GLU A 149 -13.32 5.50 -12.29
CA GLU A 149 -12.55 6.65 -12.72
C GLU A 149 -11.17 6.60 -12.03
N PHE A 150 -10.26 7.38 -12.53
CA PHE A 150 -8.92 7.44 -11.96
C PHE A 150 -8.38 8.86 -11.95
N THR A 151 -7.52 9.10 -10.99
CA THR A 151 -6.76 10.34 -10.84
C THR A 151 -5.26 10.01 -10.74
N ASN A 152 -4.50 10.84 -10.09
CA ASN A 152 -3.11 10.56 -9.73
C ASN A 152 -2.84 11.05 -8.29
N ASP A 153 -1.73 10.58 -7.74
CA ASP A 153 -1.30 10.83 -6.36
C ASP A 153 -0.94 12.29 -6.03
N LYS A 154 -0.95 13.18 -7.04
CA LYS A 154 -0.65 14.61 -6.90
C LYS A 154 -1.78 15.51 -7.40
N ALA A 155 -2.92 14.92 -7.75
CA ALA A 155 -4.07 15.67 -8.25
C ALA A 155 -4.70 16.55 -7.16
N THR A 156 -5.14 17.72 -7.57
CA THR A 156 -5.82 18.71 -6.71
C THR A 156 -7.19 19.12 -7.23
N ASP A 157 -7.50 18.77 -8.48
CA ASP A 157 -8.81 19.03 -9.12
C ASP A 157 -9.45 17.71 -9.53
N PHE A 158 -10.69 17.50 -9.08
CA PHE A 158 -11.48 16.29 -9.29
C PHE A 158 -12.82 16.55 -9.96
N ASN A 159 -13.11 17.80 -10.35
CA ASN A 159 -14.41 18.21 -10.88
C ASN A 159 -14.87 17.35 -12.08
N ALA A 160 -13.98 17.03 -13.00
CA ALA A 160 -14.31 16.24 -14.18
C ALA A 160 -14.78 14.82 -13.82
N ILE A 161 -13.99 14.10 -13.00
CA ILE A 161 -14.31 12.73 -12.60
C ILE A 161 -15.53 12.69 -11.68
N LEU A 162 -15.67 13.65 -10.77
CA LEU A 162 -16.82 13.75 -9.90
C LEU A 162 -18.11 14.05 -10.68
N THR A 163 -18.06 14.92 -11.68
CA THR A 163 -19.19 15.19 -12.58
C THR A 163 -19.59 13.94 -13.35
N THR A 164 -18.63 13.19 -13.88
CA THR A 164 -18.87 11.92 -14.58
C THR A 164 -19.55 10.90 -13.66
N LEU A 165 -19.08 10.75 -12.43
CA LEU A 165 -19.64 9.81 -11.47
C LEU A 165 -21.01 10.27 -10.95
N LYS A 166 -21.21 11.56 -10.71
CA LYS A 166 -22.49 12.14 -10.30
C LYS A 166 -23.62 11.82 -11.27
N ALA A 167 -23.34 11.82 -12.57
CA ALA A 167 -24.32 11.45 -13.60
C ALA A 167 -24.79 9.98 -13.47
N LYS A 168 -23.99 9.11 -12.89
CA LYS A 168 -24.31 7.68 -12.64
C LYS A 168 -25.06 7.44 -11.33
N LYS A 169 -25.22 8.49 -10.50
CA LYS A 169 -25.93 8.47 -9.21
C LYS A 169 -25.52 7.30 -8.30
N PRO A 170 -24.24 7.16 -7.96
CA PRO A 170 -23.81 6.07 -7.09
C PRO A 170 -24.33 6.27 -5.66
N ASP A 171 -24.65 5.17 -4.98
CA ASP A 171 -25.01 5.16 -3.56
C ASP A 171 -23.76 5.21 -2.68
N VAL A 172 -22.64 4.64 -3.19
CA VAL A 172 -21.35 4.56 -2.51
C VAL A 172 -20.25 4.93 -3.50
N VAL A 173 -19.29 5.70 -3.02
CA VAL A 173 -18.04 5.98 -3.74
C VAL A 173 -16.90 5.41 -2.94
N PHE A 174 -16.10 4.53 -3.56
CA PHE A 174 -14.86 4.03 -3.00
C PHE A 174 -13.68 4.79 -3.61
N PHE A 175 -12.72 5.17 -2.78
CA PHE A 175 -11.47 5.76 -3.22
C PHE A 175 -10.29 4.89 -2.78
N GLY A 176 -9.52 4.37 -3.75
CA GLY A 176 -8.25 3.71 -3.56
C GLY A 176 -7.11 4.71 -3.73
N GLY A 177 -6.54 5.17 -2.63
CA GLY A 177 -5.47 6.15 -2.64
C GLY A 177 -5.17 6.70 -1.25
N MET A 178 -4.38 7.77 -1.19
CA MET A 178 -3.88 8.35 0.04
C MET A 178 -4.65 9.60 0.46
N ASP A 179 -4.51 9.97 1.73
CA ASP A 179 -5.18 11.10 2.39
C ASP A 179 -4.91 12.45 1.74
N ALA A 180 -3.69 12.65 1.21
CA ALA A 180 -3.33 13.88 0.50
C ALA A 180 -4.21 14.16 -0.72
N VAL A 181 -4.77 13.12 -1.35
CA VAL A 181 -5.71 13.20 -2.47
C VAL A 181 -7.16 13.11 -1.99
N ALA A 182 -7.43 12.24 -1.03
CA ALA A 182 -8.78 12.01 -0.51
C ALA A 182 -9.40 13.28 0.13
N GLY A 183 -8.62 14.02 0.92
CA GLY A 183 -9.09 15.23 1.60
C GLY A 183 -9.58 16.33 0.63
N PRO A 184 -8.77 16.76 -0.35
CA PRO A 184 -9.21 17.70 -1.39
C PRO A 184 -10.36 17.17 -2.24
N MET A 185 -10.39 15.88 -2.57
CA MET A 185 -11.49 15.26 -3.33
C MET A 185 -12.82 15.36 -2.56
N LEU A 186 -12.83 15.00 -1.28
CA LEU A 186 -14.03 15.10 -0.44
C LEU A 186 -14.58 16.52 -0.33
N LYS A 187 -13.73 17.55 -0.38
CA LYS A 187 -14.17 18.94 -0.37
C LYS A 187 -14.86 19.36 -1.67
N GLN A 188 -14.59 18.66 -2.77
CA GLN A 188 -15.18 18.95 -4.08
C GLN A 188 -16.43 18.10 -4.37
N MET A 189 -16.70 17.07 -3.59
CA MET A 189 -17.92 16.25 -3.65
C MET A 189 -19.14 16.99 -3.11
#